data_f1f6b1302c0e4711387dcfc8a8537348
#
_entry.id   f1f6b1302c0e4711387dcfc8a8537348
#
_cell.length_a   1.000
_cell.length_b   1.000
_cell.length_c   1.000
_cell.angle_alpha   90.00
_cell.angle_beta   90.00
_cell.angle_gamma   90.00
#
_symmetry.space_group_name_H-M   'P 1'
#
loop_
_entity.id
_entity.type
_entity.pdbx_description
1 polymer ?
#
loop_
_entity_poly.entity_id
_entity_poly.type
_entity_poly.pdbx_seq_one_letter_code
_entity_poly.pdbx_strand_id
1 'polypeptide(L)'
;MTRERIGRFCIILGGLCILAAAFLLGFNLREERRAAAATQKILPAVAHSIGQSPAPMPTLPAGELTVALEGEEYLGILSLPTLALELPVGAEWEMDFLRQAPCRYAGTLAGDDIIIAAHNYRRHFAALHTLRPG
;
A
#
# COMPACT_ATOMS: atom_id res chain seq x y z
N MET A 1 -45.06 -25.98 1.44
CA MET A 1 -43.65 -26.30 1.77
C MET A 1 -43.60 -26.67 3.25
N THR A 2 -43.10 -27.86 3.58
CA THR A 2 -43.08 -28.35 4.96
C THR A 2 -42.01 -27.58 5.77
N ARG A 3 -42.28 -27.26 7.04
CA ARG A 3 -41.38 -26.55 7.97
C ARG A 3 -39.97 -27.11 8.01
N GLU A 4 -39.83 -28.40 7.87
CA GLU A 4 -38.52 -29.07 7.79
C GLU A 4 -37.69 -28.70 6.56
N ARG A 5 -38.30 -28.47 5.40
CA ARG A 5 -37.59 -28.07 4.18
C ARG A 5 -37.07 -26.65 4.30
N ILE A 6 -37.83 -25.76 4.93
CA ILE A 6 -37.42 -24.40 5.20
C ILE A 6 -36.23 -24.39 6.18
N GLY A 7 -36.29 -25.19 7.27
CA GLY A 7 -35.19 -25.29 8.22
C GLY A 7 -33.89 -25.78 7.58
N ARG A 8 -33.95 -26.84 6.77
CA ARG A 8 -32.76 -27.36 6.02
C ARG A 8 -32.21 -26.31 5.05
N PHE A 9 -33.08 -25.60 4.34
CA PHE A 9 -32.67 -24.52 3.43
C PHE A 9 -31.94 -23.40 4.19
N CYS A 10 -32.46 -22.96 5.34
CA CYS A 10 -31.81 -21.93 6.17
C CYS A 10 -30.44 -22.40 6.69
N ILE A 11 -30.29 -23.67 7.08
CA ILE A 11 -29.00 -24.21 7.54
C ILE A 11 -27.99 -24.23 6.39
N ILE A 12 -28.37 -24.67 5.21
CA ILE A 12 -27.51 -24.71 4.03
C ILE A 12 -27.10 -23.29 3.63
N LEU A 13 -28.03 -22.36 3.58
CA LEU A 13 -27.78 -20.96 3.25
C LEU A 13 -26.84 -20.31 4.28
N GLY A 14 -27.08 -20.54 5.57
CA GLY A 14 -26.20 -20.03 6.64
C GLY A 14 -24.79 -20.61 6.55
N GLY A 15 -24.65 -21.90 6.27
CA GLY A 15 -23.36 -22.55 6.02
C GLY A 15 -22.61 -21.95 4.82
N LEU A 16 -23.36 -21.69 3.73
CA LEU A 16 -22.78 -21.06 2.54
C LEU A 16 -22.27 -19.64 2.84
N CYS A 17 -23.03 -18.85 3.61
CA CYS A 17 -22.63 -17.50 4.02
C CYS A 17 -21.35 -17.53 4.89
N ILE A 18 -21.24 -18.48 5.81
CA ILE A 18 -20.05 -18.64 6.65
C ILE A 18 -18.83 -18.99 5.80
N LEU A 19 -18.97 -19.93 4.85
CA LEU A 19 -17.90 -20.29 3.91
C LEU A 19 -17.46 -19.12 3.04
N ALA A 20 -18.41 -18.35 2.51
CA ALA A 20 -18.12 -17.14 1.74
C ALA A 20 -17.38 -16.09 2.58
N ALA A 21 -17.80 -15.86 3.82
CA ALA A 21 -17.13 -14.94 4.73
C ALA A 21 -15.70 -15.40 5.06
N ALA A 22 -15.51 -16.69 5.33
CA ALA A 22 -14.18 -17.25 5.59
C ALA A 22 -13.26 -17.14 4.35
N PHE A 23 -13.81 -17.36 3.15
CA PHE A 23 -13.07 -17.20 1.90
C PHE A 23 -12.64 -15.75 1.69
N LEU A 24 -13.55 -14.78 1.87
CA LEU A 24 -13.25 -13.35 1.76
C LEU A 24 -12.19 -12.91 2.78
N LEU A 25 -12.31 -13.38 4.02
CA LEU A 25 -11.30 -13.09 5.05
C LEU A 25 -9.93 -13.66 4.67
N GLY A 26 -9.88 -14.90 4.20
CA GLY A 26 -8.64 -15.52 3.73
C GLY A 26 -8.02 -14.79 2.55
N PHE A 27 -8.84 -14.33 1.61
CA PHE A 27 -8.39 -13.54 0.47
C PHE A 27 -7.79 -12.21 0.93
N ASN A 28 -8.48 -11.48 1.81
CA ASN A 28 -8.02 -10.19 2.34
C ASN A 28 -6.69 -10.33 3.10
N LEU A 29 -6.55 -11.37 3.93
CA LEU A 29 -5.29 -11.64 4.65
C LEU A 29 -4.13 -11.97 3.69
N ARG A 30 -4.42 -12.63 2.57
CA ARG A 30 -3.39 -12.90 1.54
C ARG A 30 -2.91 -11.62 0.87
N GLU A 31 -3.82 -10.71 0.54
CA GLU A 31 -3.46 -9.41 -0.07
C GLU A 31 -2.60 -8.57 0.90
N GLU A 32 -2.98 -8.48 2.18
CA GLU A 32 -2.16 -7.79 3.20
C GLU A 32 -0.75 -8.36 3.32
N ARG A 33 -0.62 -9.70 3.29
CA ARG A 33 0.69 -10.36 3.35
C ARG A 33 1.54 -10.08 2.11
N ARG A 34 0.93 -10.05 0.93
CA ARG A 34 1.63 -9.73 -0.32
C ARG A 34 2.15 -8.30 -0.31
N ALA A 35 1.33 -7.34 0.09
CA ALA A 35 1.74 -5.94 0.21
C ALA A 35 2.89 -5.77 1.22
N ALA A 36 2.82 -6.46 2.37
CA ALA A 36 3.88 -6.44 3.36
C ALA A 36 5.20 -7.03 2.83
N ALA A 37 5.13 -8.15 2.10
CA ALA A 37 6.31 -8.79 1.52
C ALA A 37 6.95 -7.93 0.42
N ALA A 38 6.14 -7.29 -0.41
CA ALA A 38 6.62 -6.36 -1.44
C ALA A 38 7.38 -5.19 -0.81
N THR A 39 6.80 -4.54 0.21
CA THR A 39 7.44 -3.45 0.95
C THR A 39 8.78 -3.89 1.54
N GLN A 40 8.84 -5.04 2.21
CA GLN A 40 10.08 -5.54 2.82
C GLN A 40 11.19 -5.86 1.80
N LYS A 41 10.81 -6.28 0.61
CA LYS A 41 11.76 -6.56 -0.48
C LYS A 41 12.29 -5.28 -1.12
N ILE A 42 11.42 -4.32 -1.35
CA ILE A 42 11.71 -3.11 -2.12
C ILE A 42 12.40 -2.05 -1.25
N LEU A 43 11.98 -1.89 0.00
CA LEU A 43 12.48 -0.86 0.91
C LEU A 43 14.02 -0.78 1.02
N PRO A 44 14.76 -1.89 1.27
CA PRO A 44 16.21 -1.83 1.37
C PRO A 44 16.89 -1.48 0.05
N ALA A 45 16.33 -1.89 -1.08
CA ALA A 45 16.87 -1.60 -2.39
C ALA A 45 16.69 -0.11 -2.76
N VAL A 46 15.55 0.46 -2.49
CA VAL A 46 15.30 1.91 -2.68
C VAL A 46 16.18 2.71 -1.73
N ALA A 47 16.27 2.33 -0.44
CA ALA A 47 17.13 2.99 0.53
C ALA A 47 18.62 2.98 0.10
N HIS A 48 19.10 1.85 -0.42
CA HIS A 48 20.45 1.73 -0.92
C HIS A 48 20.71 2.63 -2.14
N SER A 49 19.78 2.69 -3.08
CA SER A 49 19.88 3.53 -4.28
C SER A 49 19.87 5.03 -3.94
N ILE A 50 19.05 5.45 -2.98
CA ILE A 50 19.02 6.82 -2.47
C ILE A 50 20.35 7.16 -1.75
N GLY A 51 20.88 6.24 -0.93
CA GLY A 51 22.14 6.43 -0.20
C GLY A 51 23.41 6.47 -1.05
N GLN A 52 23.35 5.95 -2.28
CA GLN A 52 24.46 5.99 -3.24
C GLN A 52 24.42 7.19 -4.18
N SER A 53 23.37 7.98 -4.16
CA SER A 53 23.29 9.22 -4.95
C SER A 53 24.28 10.23 -4.35
N PRO A 54 25.38 10.61 -5.04
CA PRO A 54 26.30 11.59 -4.51
C PRO A 54 25.60 12.95 -4.45
N ALA A 55 25.41 13.49 -3.24
CA ALA A 55 25.04 14.87 -3.09
C ALA A 55 26.22 15.78 -3.45
N PRO A 56 26.06 17.01 -3.91
CA PRO A 56 24.90 17.89 -3.86
C PRO A 56 24.34 18.20 -5.26
N MET A 57 23.05 18.48 -5.29
CA MET A 57 22.27 18.84 -6.45
C MET A 57 22.95 19.86 -7.37
N PRO A 58 23.25 19.53 -8.64
CA PRO A 58 23.25 20.55 -9.65
C PRO A 58 21.78 21.00 -9.83
N THR A 59 21.58 22.29 -9.93
CA THR A 59 20.33 22.93 -10.30
C THR A 59 19.90 22.38 -11.67
N LEU A 60 19.18 21.27 -11.69
CA LEU A 60 18.58 20.72 -12.89
C LEU A 60 17.16 21.25 -13.03
N PRO A 61 16.75 21.64 -14.22
CA PRO A 61 15.37 22.08 -14.45
C PRO A 61 14.43 20.91 -14.25
N ALA A 62 13.48 21.10 -13.34
CA ALA A 62 12.17 20.44 -13.22
C ALA A 62 12.04 18.96 -13.64
N GLY A 63 12.93 18.08 -13.17
CA GLY A 63 12.67 16.64 -13.18
C GLY A 63 12.75 16.13 -11.75
N GLU A 64 11.67 15.59 -11.22
CA GLU A 64 11.73 14.89 -9.95
C GLU A 64 12.71 13.72 -10.09
N LEU A 65 13.64 13.59 -9.12
CA LEU A 65 14.55 12.47 -9.08
C LEU A 65 13.76 11.22 -8.70
N THR A 66 13.69 10.26 -9.61
CA THR A 66 13.12 8.95 -9.37
C THR A 66 14.20 7.88 -9.32
N VAL A 67 13.95 6.81 -8.60
CA VAL A 67 14.80 5.62 -8.54
C VAL A 67 14.08 4.50 -9.26
N ALA A 68 14.66 4.02 -10.38
CA ALA A 68 14.13 2.87 -11.11
C ALA A 68 14.58 1.56 -10.44
N LEU A 69 13.63 0.69 -10.10
CA LEU A 69 13.88 -0.62 -9.51
C LEU A 69 12.86 -1.64 -10.02
N GLU A 70 13.36 -2.78 -10.53
CA GLU A 70 12.54 -3.88 -11.08
C GLU A 70 11.52 -3.44 -12.16
N GLY A 71 11.78 -2.33 -12.87
CA GLY A 71 10.90 -1.78 -13.91
C GLY A 71 9.90 -0.75 -13.42
N GLU A 72 9.90 -0.46 -12.13
CA GLU A 72 9.04 0.54 -11.49
C GLU A 72 9.87 1.76 -11.05
N GLU A 73 9.25 2.93 -11.04
CA GLU A 73 9.89 4.15 -10.59
C GLU A 73 9.40 4.58 -9.20
N TYR A 74 10.34 4.92 -8.32
CA TYR A 74 10.07 5.35 -6.95
C TYR A 74 10.55 6.79 -6.73
N LEU A 75 9.73 7.58 -6.04
CA LEU A 75 10.08 8.93 -5.58
C LEU A 75 11.02 8.91 -4.36
N GLY A 76 10.88 7.89 -3.51
CA GLY A 76 11.64 7.81 -2.28
C GLY A 76 10.96 6.95 -1.21
N ILE A 77 11.24 7.27 0.05
CA ILE A 77 10.70 6.57 1.21
C ILE A 77 9.88 7.55 2.06
N LEU A 78 8.61 7.20 2.29
CA LEU A 78 7.77 7.88 3.26
C LEU A 78 8.02 7.26 4.65
N SER A 79 8.55 8.07 5.57
CA SER A 79 8.74 7.67 6.96
C SER A 79 7.68 8.31 7.86
N LEU A 80 6.98 7.48 8.63
CA LEU A 80 6.00 7.86 9.64
C LEU A 80 6.41 7.27 10.99
N PRO A 81 7.36 7.91 11.71
CA PRO A 81 7.99 7.33 12.92
C PRO A 81 6.98 7.01 14.02
N THR A 82 5.96 7.85 14.21
CA THR A 82 4.90 7.63 15.21
C THR A 82 4.14 6.32 14.99
N LEU A 83 4.07 5.84 13.76
CA LEU A 83 3.41 4.59 13.38
C LEU A 83 4.39 3.44 13.13
N ALA A 84 5.69 3.70 13.29
CA ALA A 84 6.78 2.78 12.92
C ALA A 84 6.61 2.25 11.48
N LEU A 85 6.24 3.13 10.54
CA LEU A 85 6.05 2.82 9.14
C LEU A 85 7.14 3.50 8.29
N GLU A 86 7.75 2.71 7.43
CA GLU A 86 8.61 3.15 6.34
C GLU A 86 8.13 2.48 5.06
N LEU A 87 7.77 3.29 4.06
CA LEU A 87 7.10 2.83 2.85
C LEU A 87 7.78 3.41 1.61
N PRO A 88 8.18 2.59 0.63
CA PRO A 88 8.61 3.12 -0.65
C PRO A 88 7.41 3.76 -1.35
N VAL A 89 7.61 4.90 -2.01
CA VAL A 89 6.55 5.66 -2.70
C VAL A 89 6.79 5.60 -4.20
N GLY A 90 5.85 5.04 -4.94
CA GLY A 90 5.86 5.00 -6.39
C GLY A 90 5.70 6.39 -7.01
N ALA A 91 6.39 6.62 -8.12
CA ALA A 91 6.38 7.89 -8.81
C ALA A 91 5.06 8.18 -9.50
N GLU A 92 4.38 7.15 -9.99
CA GLU A 92 3.11 7.27 -10.69
C GLU A 92 2.03 6.40 -10.06
N TRP A 93 0.78 6.83 -10.26
CA TRP A 93 -0.37 6.12 -9.75
C TRP A 93 -0.82 5.05 -10.74
N GLU A 94 -0.72 3.78 -10.33
CA GLU A 94 -1.27 2.65 -11.05
C GLU A 94 -1.96 1.70 -10.08
N MET A 95 -3.12 1.16 -10.47
CA MET A 95 -3.96 0.36 -9.56
C MET A 95 -3.28 -0.93 -9.09
N ASP A 96 -2.52 -1.59 -9.96
CA ASP A 96 -1.83 -2.83 -9.61
C ASP A 96 -0.59 -2.55 -8.74
N PHE A 97 0.10 -1.45 -8.99
CA PHE A 97 1.23 -1.01 -8.17
C PHE A 97 0.79 -0.55 -6.78
N LEU A 98 -0.36 0.15 -6.69
CA LEU A 98 -0.93 0.62 -5.43
C LEU A 98 -1.21 -0.51 -4.42
N ARG A 99 -1.39 -1.75 -4.88
CA ARG A 99 -1.51 -2.94 -4.02
C ARG A 99 -0.20 -3.32 -3.34
N GLN A 100 0.92 -2.89 -3.88
CA GLN A 100 2.26 -3.23 -3.40
C GLN A 100 2.86 -2.11 -2.55
N ALA A 101 2.68 -0.84 -2.97
CA ALA A 101 3.25 0.34 -2.33
C ALA A 101 2.32 1.55 -2.46
N PRO A 102 2.44 2.54 -1.56
CA PRO A 102 1.90 3.88 -1.78
C PRO A 102 2.43 4.50 -3.08
N CYS A 103 1.60 5.32 -3.72
CA CYS A 103 1.98 6.00 -4.97
C CYS A 103 1.63 7.48 -4.88
N ARG A 104 2.36 8.31 -5.63
CA ARG A 104 1.94 9.68 -5.88
C ARG A 104 0.63 9.67 -6.64
N TYR A 105 -0.38 10.31 -6.09
CA TYR A 105 -1.67 10.51 -6.74
C TYR A 105 -1.69 11.83 -7.53
N ALA A 106 -1.13 12.90 -6.96
CA ALA A 106 -1.05 14.22 -7.57
C ALA A 106 0.04 15.07 -6.91
N GLY A 107 0.33 16.21 -7.49
CA GLY A 107 1.31 17.18 -6.98
C GLY A 107 2.76 16.78 -7.22
N THR A 108 3.67 17.56 -6.67
CA THR A 108 5.12 17.42 -6.84
C THR A 108 5.84 17.62 -5.51
N LEU A 109 7.02 17.00 -5.36
CA LEU A 109 7.88 17.23 -4.19
C LEU A 109 8.38 18.69 -4.14
N ALA A 110 8.66 19.28 -5.32
CA ALA A 110 9.14 20.65 -5.43
C ALA A 110 8.07 21.69 -5.12
N GLY A 111 6.80 21.34 -5.30
CA GLY A 111 5.66 22.23 -5.05
C GLY A 111 5.13 22.21 -3.63
N ASP A 112 5.66 21.34 -2.76
CA ASP A 112 5.12 21.07 -1.41
C ASP A 112 3.62 20.69 -1.40
N ASP A 113 3.12 20.18 -2.53
CA ASP A 113 1.70 19.87 -2.74
C ASP A 113 1.45 18.39 -3.05
N ILE A 114 2.42 17.52 -2.76
CA ILE A 114 2.35 16.10 -3.06
C ILE A 114 1.20 15.41 -2.32
N ILE A 115 0.40 14.65 -3.07
CA ILE A 115 -0.65 13.80 -2.54
C ILE A 115 -0.27 12.35 -2.80
N ILE A 116 -0.15 11.58 -1.71
CA ILE A 116 0.18 10.16 -1.76
C ILE A 116 -1.07 9.35 -1.43
N ALA A 117 -1.40 8.40 -2.31
CA ALA A 117 -2.46 7.45 -2.10
C ALA A 117 -1.89 6.08 -1.71
N ALA A 118 -2.61 5.34 -0.87
CA ALA A 118 -2.29 3.97 -0.52
C ALA A 118 -3.55 3.19 -0.17
N HIS A 119 -3.47 1.86 -0.25
CA HIS A 119 -4.52 1.00 0.26
C HIS A 119 -4.64 1.08 1.79
N ASN A 120 -5.85 0.83 2.29
CA ASN A 120 -6.14 0.75 3.73
C ASN A 120 -5.68 -0.60 4.32
N TYR A 121 -4.43 -0.99 4.05
CA TYR A 121 -3.79 -2.15 4.67
C TYR A 121 -3.12 -1.76 5.98
N ARG A 122 -2.98 -2.69 6.92
CA ARG A 122 -2.34 -2.46 8.22
C ARG A 122 -0.90 -1.94 8.10
N ARG A 123 -0.19 -2.40 7.08
CA ARG A 123 1.20 -1.97 6.80
C ARG A 123 1.30 -0.82 5.79
N HIS A 124 0.18 -0.23 5.42
CA HIS A 124 0.08 1.00 4.65
C HIS A 124 -0.61 2.06 5.48
N PHE A 125 -1.69 2.66 4.99
CA PHE A 125 -2.33 3.83 5.60
C PHE A 125 -3.46 3.50 6.59
N ALA A 126 -3.73 2.23 6.89
CA ALA A 126 -4.80 1.88 7.83
C ALA A 126 -4.62 2.51 9.23
N ALA A 127 -3.38 2.68 9.68
CA ALA A 127 -3.10 3.24 10.99
C ALA A 127 -3.15 4.78 11.04
N LEU A 128 -3.25 5.48 9.91
CA LEU A 128 -3.26 6.96 9.87
C LEU A 128 -4.42 7.56 10.69
N HIS A 129 -5.56 6.86 10.80
CA HIS A 129 -6.70 7.32 11.60
C HIS A 129 -6.39 7.43 13.11
N THR A 130 -5.31 6.85 13.58
CA THR A 130 -4.88 6.92 14.98
C THR A 130 -4.05 8.17 15.29
N LEU A 131 -3.55 8.86 14.26
CA LEU A 131 -2.79 10.09 14.42
C LEU A 131 -3.70 11.19 14.97
N ARG A 132 -3.16 12.01 15.86
CA ARG A 132 -3.82 13.19 16.41
C ARG A 132 -3.07 14.42 15.94
N PRO A 133 -3.78 15.54 15.69
CA PRO A 133 -3.12 16.82 15.48
C PRO A 133 -2.20 17.15 16.66
N GLY A 134 -0.96 17.54 16.35
CA GLY A 134 0.05 17.92 17.36
C GLY A 134 -0.20 19.30 17.94
#